data_00ebd6ba81d9868be483354768623161
#
_entry.id   00ebd6ba81d9868be483354768623161
#
_cell.length_a   1.000
_cell.length_b   1.000
_cell.length_c   1.000
_cell.angle_alpha   90.00
_cell.angle_beta   90.00
_cell.angle_gamma   90.00
#
_symmetry.space_group_name_H-M   'P 1'
#
loop_
_entity.id
_entity.type
_entity.pdbx_description
1 polymer ?
#
loop_
_entity_poly.entity_id
_entity_poly.type
_entity_poly.pdbx_seq_one_letter_code
_entity_poly.pdbx_strand_id
1 'polypeptide(L)'
;MALAKKWKKMAVSPYVIFATAYDQYALDAFSAEAVDYVLKPFEQSRINEALDRIKKLLDRQQRDTANYQQKYLNPRLSITNEERTIVIKKNNIIYLEAQGGTVIIHVANLPLVTSKQPLRKLLAELDPQKFLQVHRSYVVNLDSVFELQPSFNHTYQLTLSNGIKIPVSRSYVNETKRHLGMKWVIIRVI
;
A
#
# COMPACT_ATOMS: atom_id res chain seq x y z
N MET A 1 -12.89 1.23 28.61
CA MET A 1 -11.71 0.66 27.94
C MET A 1 -11.94 -0.65 27.17
N ALA A 2 -12.79 -1.57 27.58
CA ALA A 2 -13.07 -2.80 26.80
C ALA A 2 -13.67 -2.52 25.41
N LEU A 3 -14.52 -1.50 25.28
CA LEU A 3 -15.17 -1.11 24.02
C LEU A 3 -14.15 -0.61 22.97
N ALA A 4 -13.20 0.21 23.35
CA ALA A 4 -12.16 0.75 22.45
C ALA A 4 -11.30 -0.35 21.81
N LYS A 5 -10.95 -1.39 22.59
CA LYS A 5 -10.23 -2.57 22.08
C LYS A 5 -11.06 -3.37 21.07
N LYS A 6 -12.39 -3.33 21.16
CA LYS A 6 -13.29 -4.04 20.26
C LYS A 6 -13.40 -3.32 18.90
N TRP A 7 -13.41 -1.99 18.90
CA TRP A 7 -13.50 -1.20 17.66
C TRP A 7 -12.25 -1.34 16.77
N LYS A 8 -11.06 -1.38 17.37
CA LYS A 8 -9.79 -1.59 16.63
C LYS A 8 -9.73 -2.94 15.88
N LYS A 9 -10.61 -3.88 16.21
CA LYS A 9 -10.68 -5.20 15.54
C LYS A 9 -11.74 -5.25 14.43
N MET A 10 -12.52 -4.19 14.24
CA MET A 10 -13.52 -4.14 13.18
C MET A 10 -12.86 -3.88 11.83
N ALA A 11 -13.38 -4.49 10.76
CA ALA A 11 -12.90 -4.27 9.40
C ALA A 11 -13.00 -2.79 8.97
N VAL A 12 -13.99 -2.06 9.52
CA VAL A 12 -14.14 -0.62 9.40
C VAL A 12 -14.27 -0.06 10.82
N SER A 13 -13.27 0.69 11.28
CA SER A 13 -13.30 1.34 12.58
C SER A 13 -14.26 2.54 12.56
N PRO A 14 -15.21 2.65 13.51
CA PRO A 14 -16.06 3.83 13.59
C PRO A 14 -15.28 5.05 14.07
N TYR A 15 -15.70 6.25 13.65
CA TYR A 15 -15.27 7.48 14.28
C TYR A 15 -15.98 7.63 15.62
N VAL A 16 -15.23 7.86 16.68
CA VAL A 16 -15.74 7.85 18.06
C VAL A 16 -15.56 9.24 18.67
N ILE A 17 -16.64 9.74 19.26
CA ILE A 17 -16.64 10.91 20.15
C ILE A 17 -17.08 10.43 21.53
N PHE A 18 -16.30 10.72 22.56
CA PHE A 18 -16.75 10.49 23.94
C PHE A 18 -17.47 11.72 24.48
N ALA A 19 -18.66 11.51 25.05
CA ALA A 19 -19.43 12.52 25.74
C ALA A 19 -19.68 12.08 27.20
N THR A 20 -19.07 12.73 28.18
CA THR A 20 -19.05 12.30 29.59
C THR A 20 -19.01 13.49 30.55
N ALA A 21 -19.39 13.28 31.82
CA ALA A 21 -19.24 14.24 32.90
C ALA A 21 -17.85 14.21 33.57
N TYR A 22 -17.00 13.24 33.19
CA TYR A 22 -15.70 13.02 33.83
C TYR A 22 -14.56 13.52 32.92
N ASP A 23 -13.67 14.34 33.43
CA ASP A 23 -12.52 14.89 32.72
C ASP A 23 -11.30 13.96 32.75
N GLN A 24 -11.16 13.16 33.78
CA GLN A 24 -10.02 12.28 34.03
C GLN A 24 -9.76 11.21 32.96
N TYR A 25 -10.75 10.91 32.12
CA TYR A 25 -10.63 9.89 31.06
C TYR A 25 -10.23 10.46 29.70
N ALA A 26 -9.88 11.75 29.60
CA ALA A 26 -9.51 12.38 28.34
C ALA A 26 -8.25 11.73 27.70
N LEU A 27 -7.24 11.41 28.51
CA LEU A 27 -6.02 10.72 28.05
C LEU A 27 -6.32 9.30 27.53
N ASP A 28 -7.26 8.65 28.17
CA ASP A 28 -7.70 7.30 27.76
C ASP A 28 -8.47 7.35 26.44
N ALA A 29 -9.29 8.36 26.21
CA ALA A 29 -9.98 8.58 24.95
C ALA A 29 -9.00 8.84 23.81
N PHE A 30 -7.95 9.62 24.05
CA PHE A 30 -6.87 9.87 23.11
C PHE A 30 -6.14 8.56 22.76
N SER A 31 -5.81 7.75 23.77
CA SER A 31 -5.18 6.43 23.57
C SER A 31 -6.08 5.44 22.81
N ALA A 32 -7.40 5.67 22.83
CA ALA A 32 -8.40 4.91 22.07
C ALA A 32 -8.59 5.45 20.64
N GLU A 33 -7.82 6.47 20.22
CA GLU A 33 -7.93 7.12 18.90
C GLU A 33 -9.33 7.73 18.66
N ALA A 34 -9.96 8.25 19.73
CA ALA A 34 -11.21 8.99 19.58
C ALA A 34 -10.97 10.30 18.80
N VAL A 35 -11.95 10.67 17.97
CA VAL A 35 -11.89 11.92 17.18
C VAL A 35 -12.02 13.13 18.10
N ASP A 36 -12.83 13.01 19.14
CA ASP A 36 -13.04 14.09 20.11
C ASP A 36 -13.50 13.55 21.47
N TYR A 37 -13.39 14.45 22.48
CA TYR A 37 -13.84 14.23 23.85
C TYR A 37 -14.60 15.46 24.31
N VAL A 38 -15.85 15.27 24.75
CA VAL A 38 -16.77 16.35 25.10
C VAL A 38 -17.27 16.16 26.52
N LEU A 39 -17.06 17.19 27.35
CA LEU A 39 -17.52 17.20 28.74
C LEU A 39 -18.97 17.70 28.85
N LYS A 40 -19.76 17.01 29.67
CA LYS A 40 -21.11 17.44 30.07
C LYS A 40 -21.02 18.45 31.24
N PRO A 41 -21.86 19.49 31.26
CA PRO A 41 -22.83 19.90 30.23
C PRO A 41 -22.13 20.50 29.00
N PHE A 42 -22.64 20.28 27.82
CA PHE A 42 -22.10 20.83 26.57
C PHE A 42 -23.16 21.62 25.81
N GLU A 43 -22.71 22.66 25.15
CA GLU A 43 -23.52 23.43 24.22
C GLU A 43 -23.58 22.76 22.83
N GLN A 44 -24.61 23.11 22.06
CA GLN A 44 -24.76 22.61 20.69
C GLN A 44 -23.56 22.93 19.80
N SER A 45 -22.96 24.11 19.99
CA SER A 45 -21.73 24.54 19.30
C SER A 45 -20.59 23.54 19.46
N ARG A 46 -20.39 23.04 20.68
CA ARG A 46 -19.30 22.09 20.98
C ARG A 46 -19.50 20.72 20.30
N ILE A 47 -20.76 20.27 20.20
CA ILE A 47 -21.10 19.06 19.46
C ILE A 47 -20.88 19.27 17.95
N ASN A 48 -21.30 20.42 17.43
CA ASN A 48 -21.11 20.75 16.02
C ASN A 48 -19.62 20.77 15.66
N GLU A 49 -18.73 21.30 16.47
CA GLU A 49 -17.29 21.25 16.27
C GLU A 49 -16.75 19.81 16.17
N ALA A 50 -17.21 18.93 17.06
CA ALA A 50 -16.80 17.52 17.05
C ALA A 50 -17.30 16.80 15.79
N LEU A 51 -18.51 17.07 15.35
CA LEU A 51 -19.07 16.55 14.10
C LEU A 51 -18.35 17.09 12.86
N ASP A 52 -17.96 18.37 12.85
CA ASP A 52 -17.19 18.96 11.76
C ASP A 52 -15.79 18.33 11.62
N ARG A 53 -15.18 17.92 12.72
CA ARG A 53 -13.92 17.15 12.68
C ARG A 53 -14.12 15.82 11.97
N ILE A 54 -15.17 15.08 12.32
CA ILE A 54 -15.51 13.80 11.63
C ILE A 54 -15.78 14.06 10.14
N LYS A 55 -16.56 15.09 9.82
CA LYS A 55 -16.87 15.44 8.42
C LYS A 55 -15.60 15.71 7.61
N LYS A 56 -14.66 16.49 8.15
CA LYS A 56 -13.36 16.74 7.50
C LYS A 56 -12.55 15.46 7.29
N LEU A 57 -12.58 14.51 8.23
CA LEU A 57 -11.92 13.22 8.08
C LEU A 57 -12.55 12.37 7.00
N LEU A 58 -13.89 12.32 6.94
CA LEU A 58 -14.65 11.61 5.88
C LEU A 58 -14.38 12.21 4.50
N ASP A 59 -14.43 13.53 4.36
CA ASP A 59 -14.16 14.23 3.12
C ASP A 59 -12.73 13.96 2.61
N ARG A 60 -11.76 13.93 3.53
CA ARG A 60 -10.37 13.57 3.21
C ARG A 60 -10.27 12.14 2.71
N GLN A 61 -10.88 11.20 3.41
CA GLN A 61 -10.89 9.79 3.02
C GLN A 61 -11.53 9.57 1.65
N GLN A 62 -12.64 10.26 1.36
CA GLN A 62 -13.30 10.20 0.05
C GLN A 62 -12.42 10.78 -1.06
N ARG A 63 -11.75 11.92 -0.82
CA ARG A 63 -10.82 12.52 -1.79
C ARG A 63 -9.63 11.61 -2.06
N ASP A 64 -9.05 11.01 -1.02
CA ASP A 64 -7.92 10.09 -1.16
C ASP A 64 -8.32 8.85 -1.96
N THR A 65 -9.51 8.30 -1.71
CA THR A 65 -10.07 7.18 -2.48
C THR A 65 -10.37 7.56 -3.94
N ALA A 66 -10.96 8.71 -4.17
CA ALA A 66 -11.25 9.20 -5.53
C ALA A 66 -9.95 9.46 -6.32
N ASN A 67 -8.95 10.09 -5.71
CA ASN A 67 -7.64 10.32 -6.30
C ASN A 67 -6.91 9.01 -6.60
N TYR A 68 -6.99 8.03 -5.67
CA TYR A 68 -6.44 6.70 -5.90
C TYR A 68 -7.11 6.04 -7.10
N GLN A 69 -8.43 6.01 -7.13
CA GLN A 69 -9.18 5.43 -8.24
C GLN A 69 -8.84 6.12 -9.56
N GLN A 70 -8.87 7.44 -9.62
CA GLN A 70 -8.57 8.20 -10.84
C GLN A 70 -7.15 7.93 -11.36
N LYS A 71 -6.18 7.85 -10.47
CA LYS A 71 -4.77 7.61 -10.81
C LYS A 71 -4.52 6.20 -11.35
N TYR A 72 -5.16 5.18 -10.77
CA TYR A 72 -4.87 3.77 -11.08
C TYR A 72 -5.94 3.09 -11.95
N LEU A 73 -7.10 3.73 -12.17
CA LEU A 73 -8.15 3.24 -13.06
C LEU A 73 -7.72 3.16 -14.52
N ASN A 74 -6.72 3.96 -14.95
CA ASN A 74 -6.22 3.78 -16.31
C ASN A 74 -5.50 2.43 -16.41
N PRO A 75 -6.07 1.45 -17.13
CA PRO A 75 -5.49 0.11 -17.22
C PRO A 75 -4.25 0.05 -18.11
N ARG A 76 -3.85 1.18 -18.70
CA ARG A 76 -2.76 1.27 -19.67
C ARG A 76 -1.61 2.11 -19.15
N LEU A 77 -0.39 1.69 -19.49
CA LEU A 77 0.86 2.43 -19.35
C LEU A 77 1.36 2.78 -20.73
N SER A 78 1.61 4.06 -20.99
CA SER A 78 2.14 4.54 -22.26
C SER A 78 3.61 4.86 -22.15
N ILE A 79 4.45 4.23 -22.95
CA ILE A 79 5.89 4.46 -23.02
C ILE A 79 6.19 5.10 -24.36
N THR A 80 6.56 6.37 -24.33
CA THR A 80 6.91 7.15 -25.53
C THR A 80 8.43 7.26 -25.65
N ASN A 81 8.94 6.95 -26.82
CA ASN A 81 10.27 7.31 -27.27
C ASN A 81 10.18 8.23 -28.48
N GLU A 82 11.30 8.56 -29.10
CA GLU A 82 11.38 9.55 -30.20
C GLU A 82 10.57 9.15 -31.44
N GLU A 83 10.33 7.85 -31.65
CA GLU A 83 9.72 7.32 -32.86
C GLU A 83 8.28 6.84 -32.66
N ARG A 84 7.95 6.36 -31.46
CA ARG A 84 6.66 5.70 -31.24
C ARG A 84 6.22 5.73 -29.77
N THR A 85 4.91 5.58 -29.57
CA THR A 85 4.32 5.32 -28.26
C THR A 85 3.83 3.88 -28.18
N ILE A 86 4.37 3.13 -27.24
CA ILE A 86 3.95 1.76 -26.95
C ILE A 86 2.93 1.82 -25.82
N VAL A 87 1.76 1.24 -26.01
CA VAL A 87 0.68 1.18 -25.02
C VAL A 87 0.59 -0.22 -24.46
N ILE A 88 0.85 -0.37 -23.16
CA ILE A 88 0.90 -1.63 -22.44
C ILE A 88 -0.31 -1.72 -21.51
N LYS A 89 -1.00 -2.85 -21.49
CA LYS A 89 -1.97 -3.16 -20.41
C LYS A 89 -1.21 -3.42 -19.12
N LYS A 90 -1.45 -2.64 -18.06
CA LYS A 90 -0.73 -2.76 -16.78
C LYS A 90 -0.81 -4.18 -16.19
N ASN A 91 -1.95 -4.86 -16.32
CA ASN A 91 -2.12 -6.23 -15.84
C ASN A 91 -1.26 -7.27 -16.58
N ASN A 92 -0.74 -6.94 -17.76
CA ASN A 92 0.17 -7.82 -18.51
C ASN A 92 1.64 -7.60 -18.13
N ILE A 93 1.96 -6.58 -17.33
CA ILE A 93 3.32 -6.34 -16.86
C ILE A 93 3.64 -7.39 -15.80
N ILE A 94 4.74 -8.12 -16.00
CA ILE A 94 5.23 -9.16 -15.09
C ILE A 94 6.19 -8.55 -14.07
N TYR A 95 7.19 -7.80 -14.55
CA TYR A 95 8.14 -7.07 -13.72
C TYR A 95 8.85 -5.97 -14.52
N LEU A 96 9.50 -5.06 -13.81
CA LEU A 96 10.35 -4.03 -14.36
C LEU A 96 11.78 -4.20 -13.82
N GLU A 97 12.77 -4.01 -14.68
CA GLU A 97 14.18 -4.12 -14.35
C GLU A 97 14.93 -2.85 -14.76
N ALA A 98 15.60 -2.20 -13.82
CA ALA A 98 16.51 -1.08 -14.12
C ALA A 98 17.91 -1.62 -14.46
N GLN A 99 18.35 -1.40 -15.68
CA GLN A 99 19.66 -1.83 -16.19
C GLN A 99 20.25 -0.78 -17.13
N GLY A 100 21.53 -0.44 -16.93
CA GLY A 100 22.27 0.42 -17.86
C GLY A 100 21.66 1.80 -18.10
N GLY A 101 21.01 2.43 -17.11
CA GLY A 101 20.38 3.74 -17.25
C GLY A 101 19.00 3.70 -17.92
N THR A 102 18.49 2.52 -18.26
CA THR A 102 17.15 2.30 -18.81
C THR A 102 16.35 1.38 -17.89
N VAL A 103 15.04 1.37 -18.08
CA VAL A 103 14.14 0.39 -17.45
C VAL A 103 13.56 -0.51 -18.53
N ILE A 104 13.76 -1.81 -18.37
CA ILE A 104 13.17 -2.85 -19.18
C ILE A 104 11.87 -3.27 -18.54
N ILE A 105 10.79 -3.24 -19.32
CA ILE A 105 9.46 -3.64 -18.89
C ILE A 105 9.16 -4.99 -19.53
N HIS A 106 9.05 -6.02 -18.69
CA HIS A 106 8.73 -7.37 -19.09
C HIS A 106 7.21 -7.56 -19.09
N VAL A 107 6.67 -7.79 -20.27
CA VAL A 107 5.22 -7.91 -20.52
C VAL A 107 4.90 -9.28 -21.03
N ALA A 108 3.81 -9.88 -20.54
CA ALA A 108 3.37 -11.20 -21.00
C ALA A 108 3.03 -11.17 -22.50
N ASN A 109 3.57 -12.13 -23.24
CA ASN A 109 3.30 -12.34 -24.67
C ASN A 109 3.66 -11.15 -25.59
N LEU A 110 4.55 -10.24 -25.12
CA LEU A 110 5.04 -9.13 -25.91
C LEU A 110 6.58 -9.07 -25.88
N PRO A 111 7.21 -8.46 -26.90
CA PRO A 111 8.64 -8.14 -26.84
C PRO A 111 8.97 -7.23 -25.65
N LEU A 112 10.25 -7.22 -25.27
CA LEU A 112 10.74 -6.31 -24.24
C LEU A 112 10.48 -4.85 -24.64
N VAL A 113 9.97 -4.08 -23.69
CA VAL A 113 9.76 -2.63 -23.86
C VAL A 113 10.75 -1.90 -22.99
N THR A 114 11.48 -0.95 -23.56
CA THR A 114 12.48 -0.16 -22.84
C THR A 114 11.98 1.28 -22.64
N SER A 115 12.35 1.86 -21.49
CA SER A 115 12.03 3.23 -21.13
C SER A 115 13.25 3.93 -20.57
N LYS A 116 13.48 5.19 -20.96
CA LYS A 116 14.50 6.09 -20.36
C LYS A 116 13.99 6.70 -19.04
N GLN A 117 12.73 6.50 -18.67
CA GLN A 117 12.19 7.00 -17.41
C GLN A 117 12.74 6.21 -16.22
N PRO A 118 13.06 6.90 -15.09
CA PRO A 118 13.50 6.22 -13.87
C PRO A 118 12.47 5.22 -13.35
N LEU A 119 12.94 4.10 -12.79
CA LEU A 119 12.08 3.03 -12.23
C LEU A 119 11.03 3.57 -11.25
N ARG A 120 11.43 4.54 -10.39
CA ARG A 120 10.52 5.18 -9.42
C ARG A 120 9.36 5.91 -10.11
N LYS A 121 9.61 6.56 -11.26
CA LYS A 121 8.57 7.28 -12.00
C LYS A 121 7.57 6.30 -12.59
N LEU A 122 8.05 5.22 -13.19
CA LEU A 122 7.17 4.16 -13.73
C LEU A 122 6.37 3.48 -12.61
N LEU A 123 7.00 3.16 -11.47
CA LEU A 123 6.31 2.59 -10.31
C LEU A 123 5.18 3.50 -9.81
N ALA A 124 5.37 4.82 -9.82
CA ALA A 124 4.35 5.77 -9.38
C ALA A 124 3.08 5.79 -10.27
N GLU A 125 3.14 5.24 -11.47
CA GLU A 125 2.00 5.07 -12.39
C GLU A 125 1.30 3.71 -12.24
N LEU A 126 1.92 2.77 -11.49
CA LEU A 126 1.42 1.42 -11.27
C LEU A 126 0.69 1.34 -9.92
N ASP A 127 -0.32 0.47 -9.86
CA ASP A 127 -1.10 0.24 -8.65
C ASP A 127 -0.21 -0.34 -7.53
N PRO A 128 -0.01 0.35 -6.39
CA PRO A 128 0.82 -0.12 -5.30
C PRO A 128 0.26 -1.36 -4.57
N GLN A 129 -1.00 -1.72 -4.80
CA GLN A 129 -1.54 -2.99 -4.31
C GLN A 129 -1.10 -4.18 -5.17
N LYS A 130 -0.72 -3.93 -6.44
CA LYS A 130 -0.29 -4.95 -7.39
C LYS A 130 1.20 -4.94 -7.67
N PHE A 131 1.84 -3.79 -7.60
CA PHE A 131 3.25 -3.64 -7.96
C PHE A 131 4.09 -3.23 -6.76
N LEU A 132 5.13 -3.99 -6.49
CA LEU A 132 6.01 -3.78 -5.36
C LEU A 132 7.47 -3.70 -5.82
N GLN A 133 8.19 -2.69 -5.31
CA GLN A 133 9.64 -2.67 -5.44
C GLN A 133 10.25 -3.65 -4.44
N VAL A 134 11.04 -4.61 -4.93
CA VAL A 134 11.67 -5.67 -4.12
C VAL A 134 13.19 -5.58 -4.10
N HIS A 135 13.74 -4.76 -4.98
CA HIS A 135 15.18 -4.49 -5.08
C HIS A 135 15.38 -3.09 -5.65
N ARG A 136 16.54 -2.46 -5.44
CA ARG A 136 16.85 -1.15 -6.05
C ARG A 136 16.61 -1.11 -7.56
N SER A 137 16.74 -2.26 -8.23
CA SER A 137 16.60 -2.40 -9.68
C SER A 137 15.36 -3.17 -10.12
N TYR A 138 14.54 -3.71 -9.21
CA TYR A 138 13.39 -4.54 -9.58
C TYR A 138 12.09 -4.09 -8.93
N VAL A 139 11.05 -4.02 -9.77
CA VAL A 139 9.64 -3.91 -9.38
C VAL A 139 8.91 -5.12 -9.93
N VAL A 140 8.12 -5.81 -9.12
CA VAL A 140 7.38 -7.01 -9.53
C VAL A 140 5.88 -6.79 -9.47
N ASN A 141 5.16 -7.44 -10.36
CA ASN A 141 3.72 -7.62 -10.23
C ASN A 141 3.47 -8.76 -9.24
N LEU A 142 2.78 -8.46 -8.13
CA LEU A 142 2.49 -9.43 -7.08
C LEU A 142 1.62 -10.60 -7.57
N ASP A 143 0.73 -10.36 -8.54
CA ASP A 143 -0.10 -11.39 -9.17
C ASP A 143 0.75 -12.40 -9.99
N SER A 144 1.99 -12.03 -10.33
CA SER A 144 2.94 -12.90 -11.05
C SER A 144 3.88 -13.67 -10.12
N VAL A 145 3.80 -13.46 -8.80
CA VAL A 145 4.68 -14.11 -7.83
C VAL A 145 4.16 -15.54 -7.57
N PHE A 146 5.04 -16.52 -7.75
CA PHE A 146 4.78 -17.92 -7.46
C PHE A 146 5.34 -18.34 -6.10
N GLU A 147 6.57 -17.91 -5.77
CA GLU A 147 7.28 -18.38 -4.59
C GLU A 147 8.22 -17.31 -4.03
N LEU A 148 8.41 -17.33 -2.70
CA LEU A 148 9.43 -16.54 -2.00
C LEU A 148 10.30 -17.48 -1.15
N GLN A 149 11.57 -17.61 -1.51
CA GLN A 149 12.54 -18.46 -0.81
C GLN A 149 13.58 -17.61 -0.05
N PRO A 150 14.01 -18.04 1.16
CA PRO A 150 15.20 -17.48 1.79
C PRO A 150 16.43 -17.68 0.90
N SER A 151 17.34 -16.71 0.91
CA SER A 151 18.63 -16.76 0.22
C SER A 151 19.75 -16.39 1.18
N PHE A 152 20.99 -16.35 0.70
CA PHE A 152 22.15 -16.07 1.53
C PHE A 152 22.07 -14.67 2.19
N ASN A 153 22.72 -14.52 3.36
CA ASN A 153 22.88 -13.21 4.03
C ASN A 153 21.57 -12.47 4.32
N HIS A 154 20.51 -13.17 4.78
CA HIS A 154 19.20 -12.57 5.08
C HIS A 154 18.51 -11.87 3.90
N THR A 155 18.87 -12.22 2.68
CA THR A 155 18.14 -11.83 1.48
C THR A 155 17.09 -12.89 1.14
N TYR A 156 16.25 -12.61 0.16
CA TYR A 156 15.26 -13.55 -0.36
C TYR A 156 15.31 -13.55 -1.88
N GLN A 157 14.73 -14.58 -2.46
CA GLN A 157 14.56 -14.71 -3.91
C GLN A 157 13.08 -14.96 -4.19
N LEU A 158 12.51 -14.14 -5.08
CA LEU A 158 11.19 -14.37 -5.65
C LEU A 158 11.34 -15.21 -6.91
N THR A 159 10.50 -16.23 -7.05
CA THR A 159 10.28 -16.94 -8.31
C THR A 159 8.94 -16.48 -8.89
N LEU A 160 8.95 -16.01 -10.11
CA LEU A 160 7.74 -15.60 -10.81
C LEU A 160 7.10 -16.83 -11.51
N SER A 161 5.83 -16.72 -11.90
CA SER A 161 5.06 -17.77 -12.56
C SER A 161 5.67 -18.26 -13.88
N ASN A 162 6.52 -17.46 -14.53
CA ASN A 162 7.28 -17.81 -15.72
C ASN A 162 8.66 -18.42 -15.41
N GLY A 163 8.96 -18.73 -14.14
CA GLY A 163 10.22 -19.33 -13.68
C GLY A 163 11.38 -18.33 -13.47
N ILE A 164 11.20 -17.05 -13.76
CA ILE A 164 12.23 -16.04 -13.56
C ILE A 164 12.44 -15.79 -12.07
N LYS A 165 13.71 -15.72 -11.66
CA LYS A 165 14.14 -15.51 -10.28
C LYS A 165 14.61 -14.07 -10.08
N ILE A 166 14.01 -13.36 -9.15
CA ILE A 166 14.28 -11.95 -8.83
C ILE A 166 14.81 -11.84 -7.40
N PRO A 167 15.94 -11.16 -7.18
CA PRO A 167 16.48 -10.96 -5.83
C PRO A 167 15.63 -9.96 -5.05
N VAL A 168 15.43 -10.23 -3.74
CA VAL A 168 14.81 -9.32 -2.79
C VAL A 168 15.87 -8.82 -1.82
N SER A 169 16.16 -7.53 -1.85
CA SER A 169 17.14 -6.92 -0.95
C SER A 169 16.61 -6.85 0.48
N ARG A 170 17.51 -6.86 1.47
CA ARG A 170 17.18 -6.88 2.91
C ARG A 170 16.17 -5.81 3.31
N SER A 171 16.31 -4.60 2.80
CA SER A 171 15.41 -3.47 3.09
C SER A 171 13.97 -3.66 2.61
N TYR A 172 13.75 -4.54 1.63
CA TYR A 172 12.42 -4.79 1.03
C TYR A 172 11.75 -6.08 1.56
N VAL A 173 12.48 -6.92 2.28
CA VAL A 173 11.99 -8.25 2.72
C VAL A 173 10.70 -8.14 3.55
N ASN A 174 10.67 -7.25 4.53
CA ASN A 174 9.52 -7.13 5.44
C ASN A 174 8.26 -6.66 4.69
N GLU A 175 8.44 -5.72 3.79
CA GLU A 175 7.35 -5.21 2.97
C GLU A 175 6.85 -6.26 1.98
N THR A 176 7.77 -6.99 1.33
CA THR A 176 7.44 -8.10 0.43
C THR A 176 6.61 -9.18 1.15
N LYS A 177 7.05 -9.62 2.33
CA LYS A 177 6.31 -10.61 3.11
C LYS A 177 4.91 -10.14 3.51
N ARG A 178 4.78 -8.86 3.89
CA ARG A 178 3.49 -8.26 4.24
C ARG A 178 2.51 -8.28 3.06
N HIS A 179 2.96 -7.89 1.88
CA HIS A 179 2.11 -7.86 0.67
C HIS A 179 1.74 -9.26 0.18
N LEU A 180 2.61 -10.26 0.39
CA LEU A 180 2.31 -11.66 0.07
C LEU A 180 1.43 -12.35 1.14
N GLY A 181 0.95 -11.62 2.16
CA GLY A 181 0.08 -12.17 3.20
C GLY A 181 0.76 -13.18 4.13
N MET A 182 2.10 -13.19 4.15
CA MET A 182 2.86 -14.11 5.00
C MET A 182 2.75 -13.68 6.47
N LYS A 183 1.91 -14.37 7.22
CA LYS A 183 1.89 -14.27 8.69
C LYS A 183 3.11 -15.00 9.24
N TRP A 184 3.81 -14.39 10.21
CA TRP A 184 4.89 -15.05 10.93
C TRP A 184 4.34 -16.26 11.67
N VAL A 185 4.53 -17.46 11.14
CA VAL A 185 4.39 -18.69 11.92
C VAL A 185 5.76 -18.93 12.56
N ILE A 186 5.89 -18.59 13.84
CA ILE A 186 7.06 -19.00 14.62
C ILE A 186 6.88 -20.50 14.90
N ILE A 187 7.45 -21.35 14.06
CA ILE A 187 7.62 -22.77 14.38
C ILE A 187 8.80 -22.81 15.36
N ARG A 188 8.53 -22.84 16.65
CA ARG A 188 9.52 -23.31 17.64
C ARG A 188 9.62 -24.82 17.46
N VAL A 189 10.67 -25.28 16.82
CA VAL A 189 11.10 -26.69 16.96
C VAL A 189 11.68 -26.80 18.37
N ILE A 190 11.00 -27.57 19.23
CA ILE A 190 11.46 -27.96 20.58
C ILE A 190 12.44 -29.11 20.41
#